data_9e8b511b772880e726356ece9a26a4ef
#
_entry.id   9e8b511b772880e726356ece9a26a4ef
#
_cell.length_a   1.000
_cell.length_b   1.000
_cell.length_c   1.000
_cell.angle_alpha   90.00
_cell.angle_beta   90.00
_cell.angle_gamma   90.00
#
_symmetry.space_group_name_H-M   'P 1'
#
loop_
_entity.id
_entity.type
_entity.pdbx_description
1 polymer ?
#
loop_
_entity_poly.entity_id
_entity_poly.type
_entity_poly.pdbx_seq_one_letter_code
_entity_poly.pdbx_strand_id
1 'polypeptide(L)'
;MFLSMALFPLRAAEPDSRQGASAAAAARPLAAVFGGSEADSFRKTVSAIPEMQVFEGLPNPKTEPALFAKENVRPDVMRVGDFSFYKQPLEMSKIEISELRAVFNPGNPFSPGGGGDSCGKFHADYLLLWKSGESTYSAQIGLGCQEIEAAGPSVHLHRYIPPDIYARLDRVLGRHTVNRP
;
A
#
# COMPACT_ATOMS: atom_id res chain seq x y z
N MET A 1 -62.36 26.83 -50.37
CA MET A 1 -61.20 26.06 -49.88
C MET A 1 -60.49 26.99 -48.96
N PHE A 2 -60.83 26.98 -47.64
CA PHE A 2 -60.29 27.91 -46.65
C PHE A 2 -59.27 27.19 -45.82
N LEU A 3 -58.00 27.65 -45.86
CA LEU A 3 -56.95 27.16 -45.02
C LEU A 3 -56.97 27.91 -43.68
N SER A 4 -57.33 27.22 -42.64
CA SER A 4 -57.32 27.74 -41.26
C SER A 4 -55.88 27.61 -40.68
N MET A 5 -55.25 28.75 -40.51
CA MET A 5 -53.98 28.82 -39.79
C MET A 5 -54.19 28.85 -38.27
N ALA A 6 -53.83 27.81 -37.57
CA ALA A 6 -53.89 27.79 -36.13
C ALA A 6 -52.57 28.45 -35.57
N LEU A 7 -52.77 29.59 -34.87
CA LEU A 7 -51.69 30.23 -34.07
C LEU A 7 -51.53 29.43 -32.80
N PHE A 8 -50.30 28.91 -32.61
CA PHE A 8 -49.82 28.40 -31.32
C PHE A 8 -49.23 29.56 -30.48
N PRO A 9 -49.64 29.74 -29.23
CA PRO A 9 -48.97 30.70 -28.35
C PRO A 9 -47.60 30.20 -27.92
N LEU A 10 -46.60 31.03 -28.12
CA LEU A 10 -45.27 30.86 -27.52
C LEU A 10 -45.39 30.97 -26.00
N ARG A 11 -45.14 29.87 -25.34
CA ARG A 11 -45.01 29.79 -23.88
C ARG A 11 -43.59 30.23 -23.52
N ALA A 12 -43.47 31.39 -22.86
CA ALA A 12 -42.23 31.85 -22.32
C ALA A 12 -41.69 30.84 -21.30
N ALA A 13 -40.45 30.41 -21.49
CA ALA A 13 -39.72 29.57 -20.55
C ALA A 13 -39.30 30.43 -19.35
N GLU A 14 -39.81 30.12 -18.18
CA GLU A 14 -39.31 30.64 -16.91
C GLU A 14 -37.89 30.15 -16.70
N PRO A 15 -36.96 31.03 -16.24
CA PRO A 15 -35.62 30.60 -15.86
C PRO A 15 -35.68 29.78 -14.57
N ASP A 16 -35.37 28.50 -14.67
CA ASP A 16 -35.20 27.57 -13.54
C ASP A 16 -33.98 28.03 -12.70
N SER A 17 -34.25 28.80 -11.66
CA SER A 17 -33.32 29.23 -10.64
C SER A 17 -32.99 28.06 -9.69
N ARG A 18 -32.42 26.99 -10.21
CA ARG A 18 -31.69 26.02 -9.39
C ARG A 18 -30.31 26.60 -9.10
N GLN A 19 -30.28 27.46 -8.10
CA GLN A 19 -29.04 27.79 -7.42
C GLN A 19 -28.36 26.48 -7.02
N GLY A 20 -27.24 26.20 -7.70
CA GLY A 20 -26.33 25.14 -7.34
C GLY A 20 -25.89 25.36 -5.89
N ALA A 21 -26.42 24.54 -4.99
CA ALA A 21 -25.77 24.30 -3.72
C ALA A 21 -24.38 23.72 -4.03
N SER A 22 -23.39 24.59 -4.09
CA SER A 22 -22.00 24.23 -3.99
C SER A 22 -21.84 23.52 -2.65
N ALA A 23 -21.98 22.19 -2.71
CA ALA A 23 -21.52 21.34 -1.64
C ALA A 23 -20.00 21.55 -1.58
N ALA A 24 -19.59 22.54 -0.77
CA ALA A 24 -18.25 22.57 -0.24
C ALA A 24 -18.06 21.23 0.45
N ALA A 25 -17.49 20.27 -0.26
CA ALA A 25 -17.00 19.04 0.32
C ALA A 25 -16.04 19.49 1.40
N ALA A 26 -16.54 19.50 2.64
CA ALA A 26 -15.73 19.79 3.82
C ALA A 26 -14.56 18.82 3.72
N ALA A 27 -13.37 19.35 3.45
CA ALA A 27 -12.16 18.60 3.43
C ALA A 27 -12.08 17.90 4.80
N ARG A 28 -12.39 16.60 4.83
CA ARG A 28 -12.24 15.80 6.04
C ARG A 28 -10.79 15.97 6.46
N PRO A 29 -10.52 16.38 7.70
CA PRO A 29 -9.15 16.54 8.13
C PRO A 29 -8.42 15.23 7.90
N LEU A 30 -7.29 15.29 7.19
CA LEU A 30 -6.45 14.13 6.82
C LEU A 30 -6.17 13.20 8.00
N ALA A 31 -6.08 13.75 9.22
CA ALA A 31 -5.97 12.99 10.46
C ALA A 31 -7.12 11.97 10.68
N ALA A 32 -8.34 12.25 10.23
CA ALA A 32 -9.47 11.33 10.40
C ALA A 32 -9.45 10.15 9.41
N VAL A 33 -8.70 10.26 8.32
CA VAL A 33 -8.54 9.19 7.32
C VAL A 33 -7.41 8.22 7.70
N PHE A 34 -6.45 8.68 8.53
CA PHE A 34 -5.24 7.93 8.89
C PHE A 34 -5.15 7.54 10.38
N GLY A 35 -6.09 7.97 11.20
CA GLY A 35 -6.10 7.74 12.64
C GLY A 35 -6.96 6.54 13.03
N GLY A 36 -6.52 5.34 12.69
CA GLY A 36 -6.97 4.15 13.40
C GLY A 36 -5.97 3.82 14.51
N SER A 37 -6.45 3.45 15.69
CA SER A 37 -5.61 3.01 16.82
C SER A 37 -4.59 1.91 16.44
N GLU A 38 -4.89 1.13 15.42
CA GLU A 38 -4.03 0.10 14.83
C GLU A 38 -2.79 0.66 14.13
N ALA A 39 -2.98 1.67 13.26
CA ALA A 39 -1.87 2.30 12.53
C ALA A 39 -0.92 3.03 13.48
N ASP A 40 -1.45 3.69 14.49
CA ASP A 40 -0.64 4.36 15.50
C ASP A 40 0.08 3.37 16.41
N SER A 41 -0.56 2.27 16.76
CA SER A 41 0.07 1.16 17.48
C SER A 41 1.20 0.54 16.67
N PHE A 42 0.98 0.27 15.40
CA PHE A 42 2.00 -0.24 14.48
C PHE A 42 3.22 0.70 14.41
N ARG A 43 3.00 2.00 14.16
CA ARG A 43 4.07 3.01 14.09
C ARG A 43 4.91 3.09 15.35
N LYS A 44 4.28 2.99 16.53
CA LYS A 44 4.99 2.96 17.82
C LYS A 44 5.93 1.77 17.91
N THR A 45 5.53 0.60 17.42
CA THR A 45 6.40 -0.58 17.42
C THR A 45 7.61 -0.39 16.52
N VAL A 46 7.41 0.20 15.33
CA VAL A 46 8.50 0.47 14.37
C VAL A 46 9.51 1.48 14.93
N SER A 47 9.04 2.52 15.61
CA SER A 47 9.91 3.56 16.18
C SER A 47 10.84 3.04 17.27
N ALA A 48 10.44 2.00 17.99
CA ALA A 48 11.16 1.44 19.14
C ALA A 48 12.07 0.26 18.78
N ILE A 49 12.22 -0.09 17.51
CA ILE A 49 12.91 -1.33 17.09
C ILE A 49 14.44 -1.19 17.24
N PRO A 50 15.10 -2.06 17.99
CA PRO A 50 16.56 -2.14 17.98
C PRO A 50 17.08 -2.79 16.69
N GLU A 51 16.40 -3.84 16.20
CA GLU A 51 16.83 -4.65 15.06
C GLU A 51 15.64 -4.96 14.14
N MET A 52 15.85 -4.81 12.84
CA MET A 52 14.93 -5.18 11.78
C MET A 52 15.65 -6.11 10.80
N GLN A 53 15.05 -7.23 10.51
CA GLN A 53 15.51 -8.12 9.44
C GLN A 53 14.69 -7.85 8.19
N VAL A 54 15.37 -7.89 7.04
CA VAL A 54 14.75 -7.70 5.73
C VAL A 54 15.00 -8.96 4.91
N PHE A 55 13.95 -9.47 4.29
CA PHE A 55 14.02 -10.67 3.46
C PHE A 55 13.49 -10.37 2.07
N GLU A 56 14.10 -10.98 1.08
CA GLU A 56 13.64 -10.90 -0.32
C GLU A 56 12.50 -11.89 -0.57
N GLY A 57 11.45 -11.43 -1.25
CA GLY A 57 10.34 -12.27 -1.68
C GLY A 57 10.70 -13.09 -2.93
N LEU A 58 9.99 -14.18 -3.14
CA LEU A 58 10.13 -15.00 -4.33
C LEU A 58 9.59 -14.26 -5.57
N PRO A 59 9.95 -14.72 -6.79
CA PRO A 59 9.36 -14.21 -8.03
C PRO A 59 7.83 -14.22 -7.98
N ASN A 60 7.21 -13.27 -8.66
CA ASN A 60 5.75 -13.17 -8.66
C ASN A 60 5.13 -14.36 -9.43
N PRO A 61 4.29 -15.21 -8.78
CA PRO A 61 3.71 -16.39 -9.41
C PRO A 61 2.80 -16.08 -10.60
N LYS A 62 2.35 -14.84 -10.74
CA LYS A 62 1.48 -14.42 -11.84
C LYS A 62 2.27 -14.00 -13.08
N THR A 63 3.36 -13.28 -12.90
CA THR A 63 4.20 -12.78 -14.01
C THR A 63 5.35 -13.72 -14.34
N GLU A 64 5.83 -14.50 -13.35
CA GLU A 64 6.98 -15.40 -13.46
C GLU A 64 6.66 -16.81 -12.91
N PRO A 65 5.59 -17.48 -13.38
CA PRO A 65 5.09 -18.71 -12.77
C PRO A 65 6.09 -19.86 -12.77
N ALA A 66 6.86 -20.01 -13.84
CA ALA A 66 7.86 -21.08 -13.95
C ALA A 66 9.02 -20.88 -12.97
N LEU A 67 9.47 -19.64 -12.80
CA LEU A 67 10.54 -19.29 -11.88
C LEU A 67 10.06 -19.43 -10.44
N PHE A 68 8.87 -18.91 -10.11
CA PHE A 68 8.25 -19.11 -8.80
C PHE A 68 8.15 -20.59 -8.43
N ALA A 69 7.65 -21.45 -9.33
CA ALA A 69 7.51 -22.89 -9.07
C ALA A 69 8.87 -23.55 -8.75
N LYS A 70 9.92 -23.16 -9.46
CA LYS A 70 11.29 -23.63 -9.21
C LYS A 70 11.83 -23.16 -7.86
N GLU A 71 11.66 -21.87 -7.54
CA GLU A 71 12.22 -21.28 -6.33
C GLU A 71 11.41 -21.69 -5.07
N ASN A 72 10.10 -21.84 -5.17
CA ASN A 72 9.23 -22.11 -4.02
C ASN A 72 9.42 -23.52 -3.40
N VAL A 73 10.10 -24.43 -4.07
CA VAL A 73 10.40 -25.77 -3.55
C VAL A 73 11.78 -25.87 -2.89
N ARG A 74 12.54 -24.80 -2.87
CA ARG A 74 13.88 -24.77 -2.27
C ARG A 74 13.81 -24.88 -0.74
N PRO A 75 14.79 -25.54 -0.09
CA PRO A 75 14.80 -25.70 1.38
C PRO A 75 15.10 -24.41 2.13
N ASP A 76 15.67 -23.42 1.47
CA ASP A 76 16.00 -22.09 1.99
C ASP A 76 14.89 -21.05 1.78
N VAL A 77 13.66 -21.52 1.56
CA VAL A 77 12.44 -20.70 1.49
C VAL A 77 11.64 -20.84 2.79
N MET A 78 11.09 -19.74 3.26
CA MET A 78 10.13 -19.68 4.37
C MET A 78 8.82 -19.06 3.90
N ARG A 79 7.75 -19.34 4.64
CA ARG A 79 6.43 -18.75 4.40
C ARG A 79 6.03 -17.85 5.57
N VAL A 80 5.57 -16.64 5.24
CA VAL A 80 5.01 -15.69 6.21
C VAL A 80 3.69 -15.17 5.65
N GLY A 81 2.59 -15.46 6.35
CA GLY A 81 1.24 -15.26 5.81
C GLY A 81 1.04 -16.07 4.53
N ASP A 82 0.58 -15.40 3.48
CA ASP A 82 0.32 -16.01 2.17
C ASP A 82 1.52 -16.02 1.21
N PHE A 83 2.65 -15.41 1.62
CA PHE A 83 3.79 -15.20 0.74
C PHE A 83 5.02 -16.00 1.16
N SER A 84 5.87 -16.26 0.18
CA SER A 84 7.14 -17.00 0.34
C SER A 84 8.33 -16.06 0.20
N PHE A 85 9.35 -16.26 1.05
CA PHE A 85 10.56 -15.45 1.11
C PHE A 85 11.79 -16.34 1.21
N TYR A 86 12.95 -15.87 0.74
CA TYR A 86 14.22 -16.53 1.03
C TYR A 86 14.54 -16.38 2.53
N LYS A 87 15.04 -17.45 3.15
CA LYS A 87 15.35 -17.47 4.61
C LYS A 87 16.56 -16.60 4.98
N GLN A 88 17.44 -16.39 4.01
CA GLN A 88 18.62 -15.57 4.24
C GLN A 88 18.21 -14.09 4.30
N PRO A 89 18.38 -13.40 5.43
CA PRO A 89 18.11 -11.98 5.50
C PRO A 89 19.11 -11.21 4.62
N LEU A 90 18.63 -10.12 4.05
CA LEU A 90 19.49 -9.20 3.29
C LEU A 90 20.47 -8.49 4.22
N GLU A 91 21.70 -8.30 3.75
CA GLU A 91 22.70 -7.51 4.46
C GLU A 91 22.38 -6.02 4.31
N MET A 92 21.78 -5.45 5.36
CA MET A 92 21.39 -4.05 5.40
C MET A 92 22.31 -3.26 6.32
N SER A 93 22.77 -2.11 5.85
CA SER A 93 23.51 -1.16 6.70
C SER A 93 22.58 -0.51 7.73
N LYS A 94 23.16 0.02 8.82
CA LYS A 94 22.42 0.79 9.83
C LYS A 94 21.72 2.01 9.26
N ILE A 95 22.27 2.62 8.21
CA ILE A 95 21.68 3.77 7.52
C ILE A 95 20.41 3.32 6.79
N GLU A 96 20.47 2.23 6.02
CA GLU A 96 19.32 1.69 5.29
C GLU A 96 18.20 1.26 6.23
N ILE A 97 18.52 0.58 7.33
CA ILE A 97 17.52 0.26 8.36
C ILE A 97 16.89 1.52 8.95
N SER A 98 17.67 2.57 9.18
CA SER A 98 17.15 3.85 9.65
C SER A 98 16.24 4.52 8.63
N GLU A 99 16.58 4.45 7.33
CA GLU A 99 15.73 4.95 6.24
C GLU A 99 14.42 4.18 6.14
N LEU A 100 14.46 2.84 6.25
CA LEU A 100 13.26 2.01 6.29
C LEU A 100 12.35 2.36 7.48
N ARG A 101 12.91 2.54 8.67
CA ARG A 101 12.12 2.99 9.84
C ARG A 101 11.46 4.36 9.60
N ALA A 102 12.20 5.28 8.97
CA ALA A 102 11.68 6.61 8.70
C ALA A 102 10.49 6.63 7.73
N VAL A 103 10.32 5.58 6.92
CA VAL A 103 9.12 5.38 6.08
C VAL A 103 7.85 5.28 6.93
N PHE A 104 7.95 4.67 8.11
CA PHE A 104 6.81 4.45 9.00
C PHE A 104 6.56 5.61 9.99
N ASN A 105 7.26 6.71 9.89
CA ASN A 105 7.07 7.86 10.77
C ASN A 105 5.63 8.41 10.65
N PRO A 106 5.07 8.98 11.76
CA PRO A 106 3.70 9.50 11.80
C PRO A 106 3.35 10.55 10.75
N GLY A 107 4.35 11.25 10.20
CA GLY A 107 4.18 12.24 9.13
C GLY A 107 4.02 11.64 7.73
N ASN A 108 4.22 10.34 7.55
CA ASN A 108 4.11 9.67 6.26
C ASN A 108 2.74 8.96 6.16
N PRO A 109 1.76 9.52 5.46
CA PRO A 109 0.45 8.91 5.35
C PRO A 109 0.49 7.72 4.37
N PHE A 110 0.14 6.53 4.86
CA PHE A 110 -0.29 5.45 3.98
C PHE A 110 -1.79 5.60 3.72
N SER A 111 -2.19 5.65 2.48
CA SER A 111 -3.61 5.73 2.12
C SER A 111 -4.33 4.42 2.41
N PRO A 112 -5.64 4.43 2.78
CA PRO A 112 -6.43 3.22 2.83
C PRO A 112 -6.29 2.46 1.51
N GLY A 113 -6.12 1.14 1.59
CA GLY A 113 -5.90 0.28 0.42
C GLY A 113 -6.99 0.43 -0.62
N GLY A 114 -6.62 0.36 -1.82
CA GLY A 114 -7.34 0.58 -3.04
C GLY A 114 -6.31 0.68 -4.14
N GLY A 115 -5.27 -0.15 -4.04
CA GLY A 115 -4.33 -0.36 -5.14
C GLY A 115 -5.17 -0.61 -6.36
N GLY A 116 -5.03 0.22 -7.38
CA GLY A 116 -5.79 0.03 -8.59
C GLY A 116 -5.60 -1.41 -9.09
N ASP A 117 -6.58 -1.94 -9.80
CA ASP A 117 -6.56 -3.27 -10.42
C ASP A 117 -5.32 -3.57 -11.31
N SER A 118 -4.37 -2.64 -11.34
CA SER A 118 -3.18 -2.64 -12.20
C SER A 118 -2.22 -3.79 -11.92
N CYS A 119 -2.12 -4.28 -10.68
CA CYS A 119 -1.27 -5.44 -10.35
C CYS A 119 -2.06 -6.73 -10.13
N GLY A 120 -3.39 -6.66 -10.11
CA GLY A 120 -4.34 -7.76 -10.02
C GLY A 120 -4.45 -8.41 -8.63
N LYS A 121 -3.40 -8.73 -7.96
CA LYS A 121 -3.37 -9.25 -6.59
C LYS A 121 -2.05 -8.85 -5.95
N PHE A 122 -2.10 -8.43 -4.70
CA PHE A 122 -0.91 -8.11 -3.92
C PHE A 122 0.12 -9.23 -3.98
N HIS A 123 1.37 -8.86 -4.18
CA HIS A 123 2.53 -9.74 -4.12
C HIS A 123 3.61 -9.06 -3.28
N ALA A 124 4.14 -9.77 -2.30
CA ALA A 124 5.18 -9.24 -1.43
C ALA A 124 6.57 -9.44 -2.06
N ASP A 125 7.20 -8.34 -2.46
CA ASP A 125 8.58 -8.33 -2.96
C ASP A 125 9.60 -8.36 -1.84
N TYR A 126 9.26 -7.80 -0.67
CA TYR A 126 10.10 -7.78 0.53
C TYR A 126 9.28 -7.99 1.80
N LEU A 127 9.93 -8.63 2.79
CA LEU A 127 9.42 -8.77 4.15
C LEU A 127 10.35 -8.05 5.11
N LEU A 128 9.81 -7.15 5.89
CA LEU A 128 10.45 -6.57 7.06
C LEU A 128 9.92 -7.29 8.31
N LEU A 129 10.82 -7.77 9.15
CA LEU A 129 10.48 -8.53 10.35
C LEU A 129 11.19 -7.94 11.56
N TRP A 130 10.48 -7.72 12.66
CA TRP A 130 11.05 -7.22 13.91
C TRP A 130 10.30 -7.69 15.13
N LYS A 131 10.94 -7.54 16.28
CA LYS A 131 10.32 -7.78 17.58
C LYS A 131 10.14 -6.48 18.36
N SER A 132 9.03 -6.40 19.07
CA SER A 132 8.78 -5.36 20.07
C SER A 132 8.28 -6.05 21.34
N GLY A 133 9.13 -6.10 22.38
CA GLY A 133 8.94 -7.02 23.50
C GLY A 133 8.97 -8.48 23.04
N GLU A 134 8.00 -9.26 23.46
CA GLU A 134 7.85 -10.67 23.05
C GLU A 134 7.07 -10.83 21.73
N SER A 135 6.53 -9.77 21.20
CA SER A 135 5.68 -9.78 20.02
C SER A 135 6.49 -9.62 18.73
N THR A 136 6.13 -10.40 17.72
CA THR A 136 6.69 -10.30 16.37
C THR A 136 5.74 -9.49 15.48
N TYR A 137 6.30 -8.58 14.71
CA TYR A 137 5.62 -7.75 13.73
C TYR A 137 6.25 -7.93 12.37
N SER A 138 5.46 -7.74 11.34
CA SER A 138 5.91 -7.82 9.96
C SER A 138 5.33 -6.69 9.11
N ALA A 139 6.06 -6.30 8.07
CA ALA A 139 5.55 -5.49 6.98
C ALA A 139 5.98 -6.15 5.66
N GLN A 140 5.02 -6.51 4.84
CA GLN A 140 5.21 -7.09 3.52
C GLN A 140 5.02 -5.97 2.50
N ILE A 141 5.99 -5.75 1.64
CA ILE A 141 6.05 -4.63 0.71
C ILE A 141 5.97 -5.17 -0.71
N GLY A 142 4.95 -4.77 -1.44
CA GLY A 142 4.78 -5.04 -2.87
C GLY A 142 5.15 -3.80 -3.68
N LEU A 143 6.37 -3.74 -4.20
CA LEU A 143 6.80 -2.61 -5.00
C LEU A 143 6.05 -2.55 -6.34
N GLY A 144 5.83 -3.70 -6.98
CA GLY A 144 5.08 -3.76 -8.22
C GLY A 144 3.62 -3.30 -8.09
N CYS A 145 3.02 -3.47 -6.93
CA CYS A 145 1.64 -3.06 -6.62
C CYS A 145 1.55 -1.71 -5.88
N GLN A 146 2.66 -1.18 -5.40
CA GLN A 146 2.73 -0.02 -4.51
C GLN A 146 1.84 -0.19 -3.26
N GLU A 147 1.89 -1.38 -2.68
CA GLU A 147 1.07 -1.74 -1.52
C GLU A 147 1.94 -2.29 -0.39
N ILE A 148 1.43 -2.15 0.82
CA ILE A 148 2.04 -2.70 2.02
C ILE A 148 0.97 -3.42 2.85
N GLU A 149 1.31 -4.62 3.32
CA GLU A 149 0.55 -5.35 4.31
C GLU A 149 1.37 -5.48 5.59
N ALA A 150 0.82 -5.00 6.71
CA ALA A 150 1.49 -5.07 8.00
C ALA A 150 0.68 -5.89 8.99
N ALA A 151 1.36 -6.74 9.73
CA ALA A 151 0.75 -7.64 10.70
C ALA A 151 1.50 -7.69 12.03
N GLY A 152 0.74 -7.96 13.10
CA GLY A 152 1.21 -8.13 14.46
C GLY A 152 0.07 -8.58 15.37
N PRO A 153 0.27 -8.77 16.68
CA PRO A 153 -0.76 -9.31 17.58
C PRO A 153 -2.10 -8.55 17.60
N SER A 154 -2.04 -7.25 17.36
CA SER A 154 -3.22 -6.37 17.34
C SER A 154 -3.23 -5.44 16.12
N VAL A 155 -2.51 -5.82 15.07
CA VAL A 155 -2.33 -5.03 13.86
C VAL A 155 -2.53 -5.91 12.65
N HIS A 156 -3.44 -5.49 11.78
CA HIS A 156 -3.58 -6.04 10.43
C HIS A 156 -3.94 -4.89 9.49
N LEU A 157 -2.97 -4.41 8.72
CA LEU A 157 -3.12 -3.25 7.84
C LEU A 157 -2.79 -3.64 6.41
N HIS A 158 -3.65 -3.25 5.48
CA HIS A 158 -3.36 -3.25 4.06
C HIS A 158 -3.54 -1.83 3.53
N ARG A 159 -2.49 -1.26 2.94
CA ARG A 159 -2.43 0.15 2.57
C ARG A 159 -1.72 0.34 1.24
N TYR A 160 -2.09 1.42 0.56
CA TYR A 160 -1.37 1.92 -0.61
C TYR A 160 -0.15 2.74 -0.17
N ILE A 161 0.95 2.57 -0.89
CA ILE A 161 2.21 3.29 -0.67
C ILE A 161 2.20 4.57 -1.54
N PRO A 162 2.19 5.78 -0.94
CA PRO A 162 2.28 7.02 -1.69
C PRO A 162 3.56 7.10 -2.54
N PRO A 163 3.55 7.83 -3.67
CA PRO A 163 4.67 7.86 -4.61
C PRO A 163 6.01 8.29 -4.03
N ASP A 164 6.01 9.23 -3.09
CA ASP A 164 7.22 9.69 -2.39
C ASP A 164 7.79 8.64 -1.44
N ILE A 165 6.92 7.91 -0.75
CA ILE A 165 7.29 6.79 0.10
C ILE A 165 7.77 5.61 -0.75
N TYR A 166 7.07 5.33 -1.86
CA TYR A 166 7.49 4.33 -2.84
C TYR A 166 8.90 4.58 -3.34
N ALA A 167 9.20 5.80 -3.80
CA ALA A 167 10.53 6.16 -4.30
C ALA A 167 11.64 5.97 -3.25
N ARG A 168 11.33 6.15 -1.97
CA ARG A 168 12.27 5.90 -0.86
C ARG A 168 12.47 4.40 -0.64
N LEU A 169 11.40 3.62 -0.61
CA LEU A 169 11.46 2.16 -0.45
C LEU A 169 12.21 1.52 -1.62
N ASP A 170 11.88 1.88 -2.85
CA ASP A 170 12.54 1.38 -4.05
C ASP A 170 14.05 1.69 -4.05
N ARG A 171 14.43 2.91 -3.69
CA ARG A 171 15.85 3.29 -3.57
C ARG A 171 16.61 2.45 -2.55
N VAL A 172 15.99 2.07 -1.42
CA VAL A 172 16.64 1.28 -0.37
C VAL A 172 16.60 -0.20 -0.70
N LEU A 173 15.42 -0.73 -1.01
CA LEU A 173 15.18 -2.16 -1.19
C LEU A 173 15.60 -2.66 -2.58
N GLY A 174 15.34 -1.89 -3.63
CA GLY A 174 15.61 -2.29 -5.02
C GLY A 174 17.08 -2.58 -5.34
N ARG A 175 18.02 -2.17 -4.46
CA ARG A 175 19.44 -2.51 -4.58
C ARG A 175 19.78 -3.91 -4.06
N HIS A 176 18.89 -4.51 -3.30
CA HIS A 176 19.09 -5.77 -2.61
C HIS A 176 18.34 -6.92 -3.28
N THR A 177 18.29 -6.92 -4.60
CA THR A 177 17.80 -8.07 -5.38
C THR A 177 18.96 -9.06 -5.54
N VAL A 178 19.10 -9.99 -4.61
CA VAL A 178 20.28 -10.88 -4.51
C VAL A 178 19.96 -12.30 -4.96
N ASN A 179 18.74 -12.76 -4.71
CA ASN A 179 18.33 -14.15 -4.93
C ASN A 179 17.46 -14.33 -6.16
N ARG A 180 16.93 -13.25 -6.71
CA ARG A 180 16.24 -13.29 -7.99
C ARG A 180 17.29 -13.35 -9.12
N PRO A 181 17.16 -14.30 -10.04
CA PRO A 181 18.07 -14.41 -11.19
C PRO A 181 17.96 -13.24 -12.15
#